data_94e2bbafcd7d32a26cc241be8d27e375
#
_entry.id   94e2bbafcd7d32a26cc241be8d27e375
#
_cell.length_a   1.000
_cell.length_b   1.000
_cell.length_c   1.000
_cell.angle_alpha   90.00
_cell.angle_beta   90.00
_cell.angle_gamma   90.00
#
_symmetry.space_group_name_H-M   'P 1'
#
loop_
_entity.id
_entity.type
_entity.pdbx_description
1 polymer ?
#
loop_
_entity_poly.entity_id
_entity_poly.type
_entity_poly.pdbx_seq_one_letter_code
_entity_poly.pdbx_strand_id
1 'polypeptide(L)'
;MARTIRLQSDSNAHDRPWRVALEQGFFADEGLEVAYHEDNPKGAEGRVKDFSQRWKETQLQQGALEVYPVCEWGAIERVQQLGKGKIIGLDTTVRTGAIMVRKDSPVQTLTDLRNVPIAVTWHAGTFYAAIEVMEAAGVPFGEIKLEHASDRLEALLSGHNEAAALMEPLVSRAAAAGCCKIADLRWRGGIVAGEDVDEETAGKLRRALNRAIEWLAENEERSRAELLRDLQPEQRKDGLLPELTGVKSYQPAEFKEKVDWMMERGFLAEAPDYKDVVRSK
;
A
#
# COMPACT_ATOMS: atom_id res chain seq x y z
N MET A 1 -4.75 -28.53 -16.76
CA MET A 1 -5.28 -28.01 -15.49
C MET A 1 -4.96 -26.52 -15.49
N ALA A 2 -5.91 -25.66 -15.12
CA ALA A 2 -5.64 -24.24 -14.94
C ALA A 2 -4.55 -24.11 -13.83
N ARG A 3 -3.56 -23.22 -14.04
CA ARG A 3 -2.53 -22.97 -13.04
C ARG A 3 -3.14 -22.10 -11.94
N THR A 4 -2.93 -22.48 -10.69
CA THR A 4 -3.35 -21.67 -9.53
C THR A 4 -2.46 -20.41 -9.46
N ILE A 5 -3.08 -19.24 -9.37
CA ILE A 5 -2.42 -17.95 -9.13
C ILE A 5 -2.33 -17.77 -7.61
N ARG A 6 -1.13 -17.82 -7.07
CA ARG A 6 -0.88 -17.60 -5.63
C ARG A 6 -0.73 -16.12 -5.36
N LEU A 7 -1.52 -15.64 -4.42
CA LEU A 7 -1.66 -14.25 -4.02
C LEU A 7 -1.10 -14.03 -2.61
N GLN A 8 -0.36 -12.95 -2.42
CA GLN A 8 -0.07 -12.44 -1.08
C GLN A 8 -0.90 -11.18 -0.80
N SER A 9 -1.38 -11.06 0.41
CA SER A 9 -2.16 -9.96 0.92
C SER A 9 -1.59 -9.47 2.25
N ASP A 10 -1.30 -8.18 2.35
CA ASP A 10 -0.61 -7.58 3.51
C ASP A 10 -1.56 -7.15 4.62
N SER A 11 -2.76 -6.73 4.29
CA SER A 11 -3.67 -6.13 5.26
C SER A 11 -5.14 -6.40 4.97
N ASN A 12 -5.94 -6.57 6.02
CA ASN A 12 -7.38 -6.73 5.90
C ASN A 12 -8.07 -5.50 5.27
N ALA A 13 -7.47 -4.32 5.43
CA ALA A 13 -8.04 -3.07 4.95
C ALA A 13 -7.84 -2.86 3.44
N HIS A 14 -6.61 -3.06 2.97
CA HIS A 14 -6.23 -2.71 1.60
C HIS A 14 -6.47 -3.83 0.60
N ASP A 15 -6.50 -5.08 1.08
CA ASP A 15 -6.62 -6.26 0.22
C ASP A 15 -8.04 -6.81 0.20
N ARG A 16 -8.97 -6.03 0.69
CA ARG A 16 -10.36 -6.41 0.76
C ARG A 16 -10.99 -6.77 -0.59
N PRO A 17 -10.75 -6.03 -1.69
CA PRO A 17 -11.24 -6.46 -3.00
C PRO A 17 -10.78 -7.86 -3.40
N TRP A 18 -9.55 -8.23 -3.09
CA TRP A 18 -8.99 -9.55 -3.36
C TRP A 18 -9.72 -10.64 -2.58
N ARG A 19 -9.97 -10.39 -1.30
CA ARG A 19 -10.70 -11.32 -0.44
C ARG A 19 -12.14 -11.52 -0.92
N VAL A 20 -12.84 -10.42 -1.21
CA VAL A 20 -14.21 -10.47 -1.73
C VAL A 20 -14.26 -11.18 -3.07
N ALA A 21 -13.31 -10.93 -3.98
CA ALA A 21 -13.25 -11.62 -5.26
C ALA A 21 -13.09 -13.14 -5.10
N LEU A 22 -12.33 -13.59 -4.10
CA LEU A 22 -12.21 -15.02 -3.74
C LEU A 22 -13.51 -15.56 -3.13
N GLU A 23 -14.04 -14.89 -2.11
CA GLU A 23 -15.21 -15.34 -1.35
C GLU A 23 -16.49 -15.38 -2.20
N GLN A 24 -16.64 -14.42 -3.13
CA GLN A 24 -17.81 -14.33 -4.04
C GLN A 24 -17.62 -15.12 -5.34
N GLY A 25 -16.46 -15.75 -5.54
CA GLY A 25 -16.18 -16.56 -6.73
C GLY A 25 -15.89 -15.75 -8.01
N PHE A 26 -15.63 -14.43 -7.92
CA PHE A 26 -15.43 -13.58 -9.10
C PHE A 26 -14.19 -13.95 -9.92
N PHE A 27 -13.15 -14.51 -9.28
CA PHE A 27 -12.01 -15.06 -10.02
C PHE A 27 -12.40 -16.34 -10.78
N ALA A 28 -13.17 -17.22 -10.15
CA ALA A 28 -13.63 -18.44 -10.80
C ALA A 28 -14.54 -18.17 -12.01
N ASP A 29 -15.41 -17.13 -11.93
CA ASP A 29 -16.25 -16.69 -13.05
C ASP A 29 -15.42 -16.21 -14.26
N GLU A 30 -14.22 -15.67 -14.03
CA GLU A 30 -13.26 -15.31 -15.06
C GLU A 30 -12.38 -16.50 -15.51
N GLY A 31 -12.64 -17.69 -14.99
CA GLY A 31 -11.88 -18.90 -15.28
C GLY A 31 -10.49 -18.92 -14.66
N LEU A 32 -10.29 -18.19 -13.55
CA LEU A 32 -9.04 -18.15 -12.80
C LEU A 32 -9.16 -18.97 -11.52
N GLU A 33 -8.16 -19.79 -11.26
CA GLU A 33 -7.94 -20.41 -9.97
C GLU A 33 -6.98 -19.53 -9.17
N VAL A 34 -7.47 -18.85 -8.13
CA VAL A 34 -6.69 -17.93 -7.30
C VAL A 34 -6.76 -18.40 -5.85
N ALA A 35 -5.64 -18.42 -5.15
CA ALA A 35 -5.56 -18.77 -3.75
C ALA A 35 -4.54 -17.89 -3.02
N TYR A 36 -4.73 -17.69 -1.71
CA TYR A 36 -3.66 -17.11 -0.90
C TYR A 36 -2.51 -18.11 -0.77
N HIS A 37 -1.29 -17.57 -0.77
CA HIS A 37 -0.11 -18.38 -0.49
C HIS A 37 -0.23 -18.97 0.94
N GLU A 38 0.12 -20.25 1.11
CA GLU A 38 -0.07 -20.96 2.38
C GLU A 38 0.66 -20.31 3.56
N ASP A 39 1.91 -19.88 3.33
CA ASP A 39 2.78 -19.26 4.35
C ASP A 39 2.67 -17.74 4.41
N ASN A 40 1.53 -17.15 4.05
CA ASN A 40 1.35 -15.71 3.98
C ASN A 40 1.51 -15.02 5.37
N PRO A 41 2.66 -14.38 5.68
CA PRO A 41 2.93 -13.78 6.99
C PRO A 41 2.27 -12.40 7.11
N LYS A 42 1.07 -12.36 7.65
CA LYS A 42 0.34 -11.10 7.83
C LYS A 42 1.08 -10.13 8.76
N GLY A 43 1.26 -8.89 8.32
CA GLY A 43 1.78 -7.80 9.15
C GLY A 43 3.29 -7.83 9.45
N ALA A 44 4.04 -8.78 8.90
CA ALA A 44 5.49 -8.89 9.12
C ALA A 44 6.32 -7.97 8.21
N GLU A 45 5.78 -7.57 7.07
CA GLU A 45 6.46 -6.84 6.00
C GLU A 45 7.11 -5.52 6.45
N GLY A 46 6.42 -4.76 7.31
CA GLY A 46 6.91 -3.48 7.79
C GLY A 46 8.14 -3.54 8.68
N ARG A 47 8.49 -4.72 9.19
CA ARG A 47 9.64 -4.91 10.08
C ARG A 47 10.96 -5.01 9.34
N VAL A 48 10.93 -5.38 8.06
CA VAL A 48 12.12 -5.54 7.23
C VAL A 48 12.41 -4.23 6.50
N LYS A 49 13.56 -3.62 6.79
CA LYS A 49 13.98 -2.33 6.22
C LYS A 49 14.22 -2.44 4.71
N ASP A 50 15.01 -3.40 4.30
CA ASP A 50 15.33 -3.67 2.89
C ASP A 50 14.17 -4.45 2.26
N PHE A 51 13.45 -3.81 1.34
CA PHE A 51 12.31 -4.45 0.71
C PHE A 51 12.69 -5.66 -0.17
N SER A 52 13.90 -5.73 -0.68
CA SER A 52 14.36 -6.89 -1.45
C SER A 52 14.37 -8.19 -0.64
N GLN A 53 14.45 -8.05 0.69
CA GLN A 53 14.44 -9.16 1.64
C GLN A 53 13.05 -9.42 2.23
N ARG A 54 12.03 -8.67 1.82
CA ARG A 54 10.66 -8.90 2.27
C ARG A 54 10.11 -10.17 1.64
N TRP A 55 9.22 -10.79 2.37
CA TRP A 55 8.69 -12.10 2.00
C TRP A 55 8.09 -12.14 0.59
N LYS A 56 7.21 -11.22 0.23
CA LYS A 56 6.53 -11.22 -1.07
C LYS A 56 7.47 -11.02 -2.25
N GLU A 57 8.44 -10.15 -2.11
CA GLU A 57 9.46 -9.92 -3.14
C GLU A 57 10.32 -11.17 -3.33
N THR A 58 10.72 -11.80 -2.23
CA THR A 58 11.50 -13.06 -2.26
C THR A 58 10.69 -14.19 -2.89
N GLN A 59 9.42 -14.35 -2.53
CA GLN A 59 8.57 -15.40 -3.09
C GLN A 59 8.29 -15.18 -4.58
N LEU A 60 8.08 -13.95 -5.03
CA LEU A 60 7.95 -13.65 -6.47
C LEU A 60 9.24 -14.01 -7.21
N GLN A 61 10.41 -13.64 -6.68
CA GLN A 61 11.70 -13.98 -7.29
C GLN A 61 11.92 -15.49 -7.42
N GLN A 62 11.47 -16.26 -6.45
CA GLN A 62 11.56 -17.71 -6.43
C GLN A 62 10.47 -18.40 -7.29
N GLY A 63 9.49 -17.65 -7.80
CA GLY A 63 8.35 -18.21 -8.54
C GLY A 63 7.36 -18.96 -7.64
N ALA A 64 7.40 -18.73 -6.33
CA ALA A 64 6.48 -19.31 -5.37
C ALA A 64 5.21 -18.46 -5.18
N LEU A 65 5.23 -17.22 -5.63
CA LEU A 65 4.13 -16.26 -5.62
C LEU A 65 3.94 -15.67 -7.01
N GLU A 66 2.70 -15.56 -7.49
CA GLU A 66 2.41 -15.00 -8.80
C GLU A 66 2.03 -13.53 -8.77
N VAL A 67 1.32 -13.08 -7.71
CA VAL A 67 0.75 -11.72 -7.66
C VAL A 67 0.77 -11.15 -6.25
N TYR A 68 1.11 -9.86 -6.13
CA TYR A 68 0.93 -9.12 -4.88
C TYR A 68 0.56 -7.65 -5.12
N PRO A 69 -0.32 -7.06 -4.27
CA PRO A 69 -0.56 -5.63 -4.24
C PRO A 69 0.54 -4.90 -3.45
N VAL A 70 0.82 -3.65 -3.87
CA VAL A 70 1.76 -2.76 -3.19
C VAL A 70 1.38 -1.30 -3.47
N CYS A 71 1.99 -0.29 -2.85
CA CYS A 71 1.78 1.09 -3.25
C CYS A 71 2.34 1.36 -4.65
N GLU A 72 1.79 2.34 -5.34
CA GLU A 72 2.15 2.68 -6.73
C GLU A 72 3.66 2.92 -6.91
N TRP A 73 4.28 3.75 -6.08
CA TRP A 73 5.73 3.98 -6.08
C TRP A 73 6.53 2.70 -5.85
N GLY A 74 6.10 1.93 -4.84
CA GLY A 74 6.75 0.66 -4.53
C GLY A 74 6.64 -0.36 -5.66
N ALA A 75 5.57 -0.36 -6.46
CA ALA A 75 5.44 -1.21 -7.64
C ALA A 75 6.52 -0.88 -8.68
N ILE A 76 6.71 0.42 -8.98
CA ILE A 76 7.71 0.90 -9.94
C ILE A 76 9.13 0.56 -9.45
N GLU A 77 9.44 0.96 -8.22
CA GLU A 77 10.77 0.76 -7.63
C GLU A 77 11.16 -0.72 -7.58
N ARG A 78 10.24 -1.58 -7.11
CA ARG A 78 10.51 -3.01 -6.94
C ARG A 78 10.70 -3.73 -8.27
N VAL A 79 9.84 -3.49 -9.25
CA VAL A 79 10.00 -4.10 -10.56
C VAL A 79 11.33 -3.67 -11.19
N GLN A 80 11.70 -2.39 -11.11
CA GLN A 80 12.96 -1.89 -11.65
C GLN A 80 14.17 -2.49 -10.92
N GLN A 81 14.20 -2.44 -9.59
CA GLN A 81 15.38 -2.84 -8.82
C GLN A 81 15.56 -4.36 -8.76
N LEU A 82 14.47 -5.12 -8.73
CA LEU A 82 14.52 -6.58 -8.69
C LEU A 82 14.67 -7.20 -10.09
N GLY A 83 14.38 -6.43 -11.14
CA GLY A 83 14.46 -6.88 -12.53
C GLY A 83 13.54 -8.06 -12.84
N LYS A 84 12.46 -8.24 -12.05
CA LYS A 84 11.54 -9.35 -12.17
C LYS A 84 10.09 -8.95 -11.90
N GLY A 85 9.19 -9.50 -12.71
CA GLY A 85 7.76 -9.17 -12.65
C GLY A 85 7.41 -7.92 -13.47
N LYS A 86 6.12 -7.65 -13.53
CA LYS A 86 5.53 -6.49 -14.22
C LYS A 86 4.38 -5.93 -13.40
N ILE A 87 4.13 -4.63 -13.53
CA ILE A 87 2.90 -4.03 -13.03
C ILE A 87 1.77 -4.39 -13.99
N ILE A 88 0.79 -5.15 -13.53
CA ILE A 88 -0.36 -5.60 -14.32
C ILE A 88 -1.60 -4.76 -14.13
N GLY A 89 -1.60 -3.82 -13.20
CA GLY A 89 -2.73 -2.92 -12.93
C GLY A 89 -2.36 -1.83 -11.96
N LEU A 90 -3.01 -0.67 -12.15
CA LEU A 90 -3.08 0.40 -11.18
C LEU A 90 -4.37 0.24 -10.37
N ASP A 91 -4.24 -0.03 -9.10
CA ASP A 91 -5.35 -0.01 -8.15
C ASP A 91 -5.58 1.43 -7.73
N THR A 92 -6.61 2.03 -8.30
CA THR A 92 -6.99 3.43 -8.07
C THR A 92 -7.71 3.64 -6.74
N THR A 93 -8.00 2.56 -6.00
CA THR A 93 -8.45 2.64 -4.62
C THR A 93 -7.52 3.53 -3.82
N VAL A 94 -8.06 4.63 -3.29
CA VAL A 94 -7.26 5.54 -2.46
C VAL A 94 -7.12 4.93 -1.08
N ARG A 95 -5.94 4.44 -0.80
CA ARG A 95 -5.55 3.97 0.53
C ARG A 95 -5.34 5.16 1.43
N THR A 96 -5.71 5.01 2.68
CA THR A 96 -5.70 6.09 3.66
C THR A 96 -4.80 5.78 4.85
N GLY A 97 -4.20 6.80 5.39
CA GLY A 97 -3.39 6.79 6.60
C GLY A 97 -3.37 8.18 7.22
N ALA A 98 -2.53 8.37 8.22
CA ALA A 98 -2.38 9.64 8.88
C ALA A 98 -0.97 9.85 9.42
N ILE A 99 -0.54 11.11 9.49
CA ILE A 99 0.56 11.51 10.37
C ILE A 99 -0.06 11.78 11.75
N MET A 100 0.39 11.02 12.73
CA MET A 100 -0.04 11.09 14.12
C MET A 100 1.07 11.62 15.00
N VAL A 101 0.71 12.43 16.00
CA VAL A 101 1.60 12.95 17.05
C VAL A 101 1.01 12.66 18.42
N ARG A 102 1.83 12.62 19.47
CA ARG A 102 1.29 12.53 20.84
C ARG A 102 0.52 13.80 21.20
N LYS A 103 -0.42 13.68 22.14
CA LYS A 103 -1.24 14.81 22.62
C LYS A 103 -0.39 15.94 23.24
N ASP A 104 0.71 15.59 23.88
CA ASP A 104 1.63 16.51 24.55
C ASP A 104 2.80 16.95 23.66
N SER A 105 2.81 16.55 22.40
CA SER A 105 3.85 16.94 21.44
C SER A 105 3.79 18.44 21.16
N PRO A 106 4.96 19.10 21.04
CA PRO A 106 5.04 20.48 20.57
C PRO A 106 4.64 20.64 19.10
N VAL A 107 4.61 19.54 18.34
CA VAL A 107 4.23 19.51 16.93
C VAL A 107 2.71 19.58 16.79
N GLN A 108 2.22 20.63 16.12
CA GLN A 108 0.79 20.84 15.89
C GLN A 108 0.42 20.89 14.40
N THR A 109 1.40 21.15 13.54
CA THR A 109 1.23 21.28 12.09
C THR A 109 2.33 20.50 11.36
N LEU A 110 2.13 20.27 10.04
CA LEU A 110 3.14 19.63 9.21
C LEU A 110 4.44 20.47 9.13
N THR A 111 4.35 21.78 9.17
CA THR A 111 5.54 22.65 9.12
C THR A 111 6.39 22.56 10.38
N ASP A 112 5.83 22.17 11.52
CA ASP A 112 6.57 21.94 12.76
C ASP A 112 7.44 20.67 12.68
N LEU A 113 7.15 19.77 11.71
CA LEU A 113 7.94 18.58 11.41
C LEU A 113 9.19 18.84 10.55
N ARG A 114 9.45 20.08 10.19
CA ARG A 114 10.68 20.45 9.47
C ARG A 114 11.92 20.02 10.27
N ASN A 115 12.74 19.15 9.67
CA ASN A 115 13.90 18.52 10.30
C ASN A 115 13.61 17.65 11.54
N VAL A 116 12.34 17.33 11.82
CA VAL A 116 11.95 16.41 12.90
C VAL A 116 11.69 15.02 12.32
N PRO A 117 12.29 13.95 12.85
CA PRO A 117 12.10 12.60 12.32
C PRO A 117 10.67 12.09 12.49
N ILE A 118 10.09 11.61 11.38
CA ILE A 118 8.80 10.94 11.33
C ILE A 118 9.04 9.43 11.21
N ALA A 119 8.48 8.64 12.12
CA ALA A 119 8.56 7.18 12.05
C ALA A 119 7.78 6.66 10.84
N VAL A 120 8.46 5.90 9.97
CA VAL A 120 7.89 5.31 8.75
C VAL A 120 8.32 3.85 8.60
N THR A 121 7.65 3.11 7.71
CA THR A 121 8.21 1.91 7.10
C THR A 121 8.84 2.34 5.77
N TRP A 122 10.16 2.15 5.62
CA TRP A 122 10.88 2.50 4.38
C TRP A 122 10.21 1.89 3.15
N HIS A 123 10.10 2.68 2.08
CA HIS A 123 9.55 2.27 0.80
C HIS A 123 8.12 1.69 0.85
N ALA A 124 7.34 2.08 1.86
CA ALA A 124 5.91 1.77 1.95
C ALA A 124 5.05 2.96 1.53
N GLY A 125 3.77 2.75 1.28
CA GLY A 125 2.85 3.83 0.85
C GLY A 125 2.83 5.04 1.80
N THR A 126 2.86 4.80 3.11
CA THR A 126 2.93 5.87 4.12
C THR A 126 4.25 6.65 4.11
N PHE A 127 5.35 6.04 3.66
CA PHE A 127 6.64 6.70 3.48
C PHE A 127 6.55 7.77 2.38
N TYR A 128 6.10 7.38 1.18
CA TYR A 128 5.99 8.30 0.05
C TYR A 128 4.89 9.35 0.26
N ALA A 129 3.73 8.93 0.79
CA ALA A 129 2.63 9.85 1.07
C ALA A 129 3.00 10.89 2.14
N ALA A 130 3.85 10.55 3.12
CA ALA A 130 4.35 11.52 4.09
C ALA A 130 5.22 12.60 3.39
N ILE A 131 6.02 12.21 2.41
CA ILE A 131 6.81 13.18 1.62
C ILE A 131 5.88 14.10 0.84
N GLU A 132 4.93 13.53 0.07
CA GLU A 132 3.99 14.34 -0.73
C GLU A 132 3.22 15.35 0.13
N VAL A 133 2.70 14.94 1.28
CA VAL A 133 1.91 15.85 2.14
C VAL A 133 2.78 16.91 2.82
N MET A 134 4.02 16.60 3.18
CA MET A 134 4.97 17.55 3.75
C MET A 134 5.38 18.60 2.71
N GLU A 135 5.68 18.20 1.48
CA GLU A 135 6.00 19.11 0.38
C GLU A 135 4.80 20.02 0.03
N ALA A 136 3.59 19.45 -0.01
CA ALA A 136 2.35 20.22 -0.20
C ALA A 136 2.11 21.26 0.90
N ALA A 137 2.61 21.01 2.11
CA ALA A 137 2.60 21.98 3.22
C ALA A 137 3.76 23.01 3.16
N GLY A 138 4.59 22.97 2.11
CA GLY A 138 5.70 23.89 1.91
C GLY A 138 7.00 23.52 2.65
N VAL A 139 7.15 22.27 3.07
CA VAL A 139 8.42 21.77 3.62
C VAL A 139 9.27 21.20 2.48
N PRO A 140 10.46 21.79 2.20
CA PRO A 140 11.34 21.30 1.14
C PRO A 140 11.75 19.83 1.39
N PHE A 141 11.88 19.03 0.34
CA PHE A 141 12.26 17.61 0.43
C PHE A 141 13.52 17.37 1.28
N GLY A 142 14.56 18.19 1.13
CA GLY A 142 15.80 18.09 1.91
C GLY A 142 15.65 18.30 3.44
N GLU A 143 14.54 18.89 3.88
CA GLU A 143 14.21 19.15 5.27
C GLU A 143 13.19 18.17 5.84
N ILE A 144 12.69 17.24 5.03
CA ILE A 144 11.83 16.13 5.48
C ILE A 144 12.73 15.02 6.03
N LYS A 145 12.58 14.70 7.31
CA LYS A 145 13.34 13.63 7.96
C LYS A 145 12.42 12.44 8.21
N LEU A 146 12.77 11.32 7.64
CA LEU A 146 12.06 10.07 7.82
C LEU A 146 12.98 9.06 8.48
N GLU A 147 12.45 8.31 9.44
CA GLU A 147 13.19 7.30 10.17
C GLU A 147 12.46 5.96 10.10
N HIS A 148 13.18 4.89 9.74
CA HIS A 148 12.59 3.57 9.74
C HIS A 148 12.33 3.06 11.15
N ALA A 149 11.08 2.73 11.46
CA ALA A 149 10.70 2.06 12.68
C ALA A 149 10.01 0.73 12.38
N SER A 150 10.50 -0.35 12.97
CA SER A 150 9.88 -1.68 12.85
C SER A 150 8.51 -1.74 13.52
N ASP A 151 8.31 -0.98 14.58
CA ASP A 151 7.03 -0.69 15.21
C ASP A 151 6.84 0.83 15.35
N ARG A 152 6.14 1.40 14.37
CA ARG A 152 5.91 2.85 14.28
C ARG A 152 4.98 3.36 15.39
N LEU A 153 4.02 2.54 15.82
CA LEU A 153 3.12 2.92 16.90
C LEU A 153 3.88 3.00 18.22
N GLU A 154 4.69 2.00 18.52
CA GLU A 154 5.55 2.01 19.72
C GLU A 154 6.54 3.17 19.69
N ALA A 155 7.18 3.44 18.54
CA ALA A 155 8.10 4.57 18.38
C ALA A 155 7.42 5.92 18.68
N LEU A 156 6.14 6.08 18.30
CA LEU A 156 5.33 7.25 18.63
C LEU A 156 4.97 7.29 20.13
N LEU A 157 4.43 6.20 20.66
CA LEU A 157 3.90 6.17 22.04
C LEU A 157 5.00 6.29 23.09
N SER A 158 6.18 5.70 22.83
CA SER A 158 7.34 5.82 23.71
C SER A 158 8.02 7.20 23.65
N GLY A 159 7.67 8.02 22.64
CA GLY A 159 8.33 9.31 22.41
C GLY A 159 9.70 9.20 21.72
N HIS A 160 10.06 8.05 21.18
CA HIS A 160 11.26 7.91 20.35
C HIS A 160 11.18 8.79 19.10
N ASN A 161 10.00 8.85 18.46
CA ASN A 161 9.69 9.79 17.39
C ASN A 161 8.54 10.72 17.82
N GLU A 162 8.63 12.00 17.44
CA GLU A 162 7.56 12.98 17.68
C GLU A 162 6.32 12.71 16.83
N ALA A 163 6.50 12.12 15.66
CA ALA A 163 5.43 11.79 14.74
C ALA A 163 5.62 10.40 14.12
N ALA A 164 4.50 9.80 13.69
CA ALA A 164 4.51 8.55 12.94
C ALA A 164 3.51 8.59 11.79
N ALA A 165 3.92 8.09 10.62
CA ALA A 165 3.06 7.88 9.47
C ALA A 165 2.42 6.48 9.57
N LEU A 166 1.15 6.44 9.95
CA LEU A 166 0.40 5.23 10.27
C LEU A 166 -0.71 4.97 9.26
N MET A 167 -1.15 3.73 9.18
CA MET A 167 -2.36 3.28 8.48
C MET A 167 -3.22 2.45 9.43
N GLU A 168 -4.46 2.16 9.07
CA GLU A 168 -5.29 1.28 9.89
C GLU A 168 -4.70 -0.13 10.02
N PRO A 169 -4.81 -0.76 11.19
CA PRO A 169 -5.52 -0.34 12.41
C PRO A 169 -4.68 0.55 13.37
N LEU A 170 -3.46 0.95 12.99
CA LEU A 170 -2.56 1.68 13.88
C LEU A 170 -3.02 3.13 14.13
N VAL A 171 -3.69 3.77 13.17
CA VAL A 171 -4.28 5.11 13.35
C VAL A 171 -5.31 5.10 14.47
N SER A 172 -6.26 4.16 14.42
CA SER A 172 -7.28 4.00 15.46
C SER A 172 -6.70 3.66 16.83
N ARG A 173 -5.65 2.83 16.87
CA ARG A 173 -4.93 2.50 18.11
C ARG A 173 -4.21 3.71 18.69
N ALA A 174 -3.55 4.51 17.86
CA ALA A 174 -2.89 5.76 18.27
C ALA A 174 -3.91 6.76 18.82
N ALA A 175 -5.05 6.93 18.13
CA ALA A 175 -6.13 7.80 18.58
C ALA A 175 -6.70 7.35 19.94
N ALA A 176 -6.94 6.05 20.15
CA ALA A 176 -7.36 5.50 21.43
C ALA A 176 -6.33 5.69 22.55
N ALA A 177 -5.04 5.76 22.22
CA ALA A 177 -3.97 6.10 23.16
C ALA A 177 -3.82 7.61 23.39
N GLY A 178 -4.71 8.44 22.81
CA GLY A 178 -4.74 9.88 23.00
C GLY A 178 -3.87 10.67 22.03
N CYS A 179 -3.30 10.04 20.99
CA CYS A 179 -2.59 10.74 19.94
C CYS A 179 -3.53 11.57 19.05
N CYS A 180 -2.99 12.63 18.46
CA CYS A 180 -3.70 13.54 17.56
C CYS A 180 -3.27 13.33 16.11
N LYS A 181 -4.21 13.42 15.19
CA LYS A 181 -3.95 13.44 13.75
C LYS A 181 -3.64 14.87 13.32
N ILE A 182 -2.54 15.07 12.60
CA ILE A 182 -2.16 16.37 12.02
C ILE A 182 -2.27 16.40 10.50
N ALA A 183 -2.29 15.26 9.84
CA ALA A 183 -2.54 15.18 8.39
C ALA A 183 -3.11 13.83 7.98
N ASP A 184 -3.92 13.85 6.93
CA ASP A 184 -4.32 12.64 6.21
C ASP A 184 -3.26 12.27 5.18
N LEU A 185 -2.98 10.97 5.06
CA LEU A 185 -2.15 10.38 4.01
C LEU A 185 -3.04 9.66 3.02
N ARG A 186 -2.76 9.83 1.72
CA ARG A 186 -3.51 9.19 0.64
C ARG A 186 -2.56 8.66 -0.42
N TRP A 187 -2.81 7.45 -0.93
CA TRP A 187 -2.01 6.87 -2.00
C TRP A 187 -2.77 5.80 -2.77
N ARG A 188 -2.36 5.58 -4.01
CA ARG A 188 -2.88 4.51 -4.86
C ARG A 188 -2.02 3.25 -4.75
N GLY A 189 -2.53 2.13 -5.24
CA GLY A 189 -1.84 0.85 -5.30
C GLY A 189 -1.37 0.48 -6.71
N GLY A 190 -0.36 -0.39 -6.75
CA GLY A 190 0.01 -1.13 -7.93
C GLY A 190 -0.16 -2.63 -7.68
N ILE A 191 -0.40 -3.38 -8.74
CA ILE A 191 -0.47 -4.84 -8.71
C ILE A 191 0.74 -5.35 -9.48
N VAL A 192 1.65 -6.02 -8.77
CA VAL A 192 2.84 -6.65 -9.37
C VAL A 192 2.58 -8.13 -9.58
N ALA A 193 2.94 -8.63 -10.75
CA ALA A 193 2.81 -10.04 -11.11
C ALA A 193 4.09 -10.58 -11.73
N GLY A 194 4.31 -11.88 -11.59
CA GLY A 194 5.40 -12.61 -12.23
C GLY A 194 5.25 -12.67 -13.76
N GLU A 195 6.31 -13.11 -14.42
CA GLU A 195 6.38 -13.18 -15.90
C GLU A 195 5.29 -14.09 -16.50
N ASP A 196 4.86 -15.09 -15.76
CA ASP A 196 3.87 -16.08 -16.18
C ASP A 196 2.41 -15.55 -16.21
N VAL A 197 2.16 -14.36 -15.65
CA VAL A 197 0.86 -13.71 -15.69
C VAL A 197 0.82 -12.83 -16.94
N ASP A 198 0.22 -13.34 -18.01
CA ASP A 198 0.08 -12.64 -19.30
C ASP A 198 -1.02 -11.54 -19.24
N GLU A 199 -1.15 -10.75 -20.30
CA GLU A 199 -2.13 -9.65 -20.37
C GLU A 199 -3.58 -10.15 -20.35
N GLU A 200 -3.88 -11.33 -20.89
CA GLU A 200 -5.21 -11.91 -20.80
C GLU A 200 -5.57 -12.21 -19.34
N THR A 201 -4.69 -12.88 -18.63
CA THR A 201 -4.83 -13.20 -17.19
C THR A 201 -4.90 -11.92 -16.35
N ALA A 202 -4.04 -10.94 -16.63
CA ALA A 202 -4.07 -9.63 -15.98
C ALA A 202 -5.42 -8.91 -16.18
N GLY A 203 -5.98 -8.99 -17.39
CA GLY A 203 -7.30 -8.45 -17.71
C GLY A 203 -8.42 -9.13 -16.91
N LYS A 204 -8.37 -10.45 -16.77
CA LYS A 204 -9.31 -11.24 -15.96
C LYS A 204 -9.21 -10.86 -14.48
N LEU A 205 -8.01 -10.74 -13.94
CA LEU A 205 -7.79 -10.30 -12.56
C LEU A 205 -8.39 -8.91 -12.30
N ARG A 206 -8.15 -7.95 -13.21
CA ARG A 206 -8.70 -6.59 -13.10
C ARG A 206 -10.23 -6.59 -13.11
N ARG A 207 -10.88 -7.39 -13.99
CA ARG A 207 -12.36 -7.49 -14.03
C ARG A 207 -12.94 -8.09 -12.75
N ALA A 208 -12.35 -9.19 -12.26
CA ALA A 208 -12.78 -9.80 -11.00
C ALA A 208 -12.65 -8.84 -9.81
N LEU A 209 -11.55 -8.08 -9.74
CA LEU A 209 -11.35 -7.07 -8.69
C LEU A 209 -12.35 -5.91 -8.79
N ASN A 210 -12.67 -5.45 -10.00
CA ASN A 210 -13.68 -4.40 -10.19
C ASN A 210 -15.06 -4.86 -9.74
N ARG A 211 -15.48 -6.09 -10.06
CA ARG A 211 -16.71 -6.67 -9.53
C ARG A 211 -16.71 -6.75 -7.99
N ALA A 212 -15.58 -7.07 -7.39
CA ALA A 212 -15.45 -7.07 -5.93
C ALA A 212 -15.58 -5.67 -5.33
N ILE A 213 -15.07 -4.65 -6.01
CA ILE A 213 -15.19 -3.24 -5.60
C ILE A 213 -16.65 -2.78 -5.71
N GLU A 214 -17.35 -3.11 -6.78
CA GLU A 214 -18.79 -2.85 -6.95
C GLU A 214 -19.59 -3.52 -5.83
N TRP A 215 -19.31 -4.80 -5.57
CA TRP A 215 -19.96 -5.54 -4.47
C TRP A 215 -19.71 -4.89 -3.10
N LEU A 216 -18.48 -4.42 -2.85
CA LEU A 216 -18.13 -3.72 -1.61
C LEU A 216 -18.89 -2.40 -1.45
N ALA A 217 -19.09 -1.65 -2.52
CA ALA A 217 -19.88 -0.42 -2.52
C ALA A 217 -21.35 -0.69 -2.20
N GLU A 218 -21.92 -1.77 -2.74
CA GLU A 218 -23.29 -2.20 -2.45
C GLU A 218 -23.47 -2.76 -1.03
N ASN A 219 -22.39 -3.20 -0.38
CA ASN A 219 -22.40 -3.84 0.94
C ASN A 219 -21.53 -3.07 1.96
N GLU A 220 -21.60 -1.75 1.95
CA GLU A 220 -20.69 -0.87 2.70
C GLU A 220 -20.69 -1.14 4.21
N GLU A 221 -21.86 -1.31 4.84
CA GLU A 221 -21.97 -1.56 6.29
C GLU A 221 -21.26 -2.87 6.70
N ARG A 222 -21.53 -3.94 5.96
CA ARG A 222 -20.85 -5.24 6.18
C ARG A 222 -19.36 -5.10 5.94
N SER A 223 -18.98 -4.39 4.89
CA SER A 223 -17.62 -4.07 4.52
C SER A 223 -16.90 -3.37 5.67
N ARG A 224 -17.50 -2.32 6.21
CA ARG A 224 -16.98 -1.56 7.35
C ARG A 224 -16.84 -2.41 8.61
N ALA A 225 -17.87 -3.19 8.93
CA ALA A 225 -17.88 -4.04 10.12
C ALA A 225 -16.73 -5.06 10.11
N GLU A 226 -16.48 -5.69 8.96
CA GLU A 226 -15.39 -6.66 8.83
C GLU A 226 -14.01 -6.00 8.88
N LEU A 227 -13.84 -4.82 8.26
CA LEU A 227 -12.61 -4.05 8.29
C LEU A 227 -12.21 -3.68 9.71
N LEU A 228 -13.18 -3.28 10.50
CA LEU A 228 -12.98 -2.83 11.87
C LEU A 228 -13.09 -3.96 12.89
N ARG A 229 -13.28 -5.21 12.43
CA ARG A 229 -13.48 -6.38 13.32
C ARG A 229 -12.35 -6.57 14.33
N ASP A 230 -11.12 -6.33 13.89
CA ASP A 230 -9.92 -6.52 14.71
C ASP A 230 -9.64 -5.32 15.65
N LEU A 231 -10.49 -4.28 15.60
CA LEU A 231 -10.43 -3.14 16.49
C LEU A 231 -11.44 -3.28 17.64
N GLN A 232 -11.06 -2.81 18.82
CA GLN A 232 -12.00 -2.69 19.94
C GLN A 232 -13.13 -1.69 19.61
N PRO A 233 -14.33 -1.81 20.18
CA PRO A 233 -15.47 -0.94 19.84
C PRO A 233 -15.16 0.56 19.91
N GLU A 234 -14.39 0.99 20.90
CA GLU A 234 -13.97 2.38 21.08
C GLU A 234 -13.00 2.88 20.00
N GLN A 235 -12.26 1.97 19.36
CA GLN A 235 -11.29 2.25 18.29
C GLN A 235 -11.94 2.32 16.89
N ARG A 236 -13.23 1.94 16.79
CA ARG A 236 -13.93 1.83 15.48
C ARG A 236 -14.51 3.13 14.97
N LYS A 237 -14.63 4.15 15.83
CA LYS A 237 -15.38 5.37 15.52
C LYS A 237 -14.73 6.21 14.43
N ASP A 238 -13.41 6.30 14.42
CA ASP A 238 -12.63 7.21 13.56
C ASP A 238 -11.81 6.47 12.50
N GLY A 239 -12.13 5.19 12.27
CA GLY A 239 -11.39 4.36 11.30
C GLY A 239 -11.40 4.96 9.89
N LEU A 240 -10.20 5.12 9.32
CA LEU A 240 -10.01 5.60 7.96
C LEU A 240 -10.27 4.48 6.96
N LEU A 241 -11.32 4.62 6.16
CA LEU A 241 -11.65 3.65 5.12
C LEU A 241 -10.99 4.05 3.79
N PRO A 242 -10.52 3.07 2.99
CA PRO A 242 -10.07 3.34 1.63
C PRO A 242 -11.25 3.76 0.75
N GLU A 243 -11.00 4.68 -0.17
CA GLU A 243 -11.95 5.05 -1.22
C GLU A 243 -11.82 4.04 -2.37
N LEU A 244 -12.81 3.19 -2.55
CA LEU A 244 -12.81 2.14 -3.57
C LEU A 244 -13.23 2.73 -4.92
N THR A 245 -12.32 2.83 -5.87
CA THR A 245 -12.56 3.47 -7.18
C THR A 245 -12.32 2.54 -8.37
N GLY A 246 -11.62 1.45 -8.20
CA GLY A 246 -11.43 0.44 -9.24
C GLY A 246 -9.98 0.06 -9.51
N VAL A 247 -9.80 -0.89 -10.42
CA VAL A 247 -8.49 -1.33 -10.93
C VAL A 247 -8.47 -1.16 -12.44
N LYS A 248 -7.47 -0.49 -12.96
CA LYS A 248 -7.30 -0.22 -14.40
C LYS A 248 -5.90 -0.57 -14.90
N SER A 249 -5.72 -0.59 -16.21
CA SER A 249 -4.37 -0.62 -16.80
C SER A 249 -3.64 0.66 -16.45
N TYR A 250 -2.34 0.55 -16.12
CA TYR A 250 -1.52 1.71 -15.82
C TYR A 250 -1.20 2.45 -17.12
N GLN A 251 -1.59 3.71 -17.22
CA GLN A 251 -1.41 4.48 -18.45
C GLN A 251 0.00 5.10 -18.52
N PRO A 252 0.62 5.19 -19.72
CA PRO A 252 1.99 5.72 -19.86
C PRO A 252 2.18 7.12 -19.28
N ALA A 253 1.18 8.01 -19.40
CA ALA A 253 1.26 9.36 -18.87
C ALA A 253 1.28 9.38 -17.33
N GLU A 254 0.42 8.59 -16.68
CA GLU A 254 0.39 8.46 -15.21
C GLU A 254 1.67 7.83 -14.67
N PHE A 255 2.19 6.81 -15.37
CA PHE A 255 3.46 6.19 -15.04
C PHE A 255 4.62 7.18 -15.12
N LYS A 256 4.69 7.95 -16.22
CA LYS A 256 5.74 8.95 -16.40
C LYS A 256 5.72 10.01 -15.30
N GLU A 257 4.55 10.56 -14.96
CA GLU A 257 4.40 11.53 -13.88
C GLU A 257 4.95 10.99 -12.56
N LYS A 258 4.63 9.74 -12.24
CA LYS A 258 5.10 9.11 -11.01
C LYS A 258 6.61 8.83 -11.03
N VAL A 259 7.15 8.39 -12.17
CA VAL A 259 8.59 8.18 -12.37
C VAL A 259 9.35 9.50 -12.24
N ASP A 260 8.88 10.58 -12.88
CA ASP A 260 9.51 11.90 -12.80
C ASP A 260 9.61 12.37 -11.34
N TRP A 261 8.51 12.25 -10.57
CA TRP A 261 8.49 12.57 -9.14
C TRP A 261 9.51 11.75 -8.33
N MET A 262 9.66 10.46 -8.63
CA MET A 262 10.61 9.57 -7.95
C MET A 262 12.06 9.89 -8.33
N MET A 263 12.31 10.21 -9.60
CA MET A 263 13.64 10.61 -10.10
C MET A 263 14.13 11.90 -9.45
N GLU A 264 13.27 12.92 -9.37
CA GLU A 264 13.60 14.21 -8.74
C GLU A 264 14.03 14.07 -7.28
N ARG A 265 13.60 13.00 -6.60
CA ARG A 265 13.90 12.73 -5.18
C ARG A 265 14.95 11.64 -4.99
N GLY A 266 15.51 11.13 -6.07
CA GLY A 266 16.57 10.12 -6.03
C GLY A 266 16.12 8.72 -5.56
N PHE A 267 14.80 8.42 -5.66
CA PHE A 267 14.28 7.07 -5.36
C PHE A 267 14.57 6.07 -6.48
N LEU A 268 14.81 6.56 -7.68
CA LEU A 268 15.24 5.77 -8.83
C LEU A 268 16.59 6.29 -9.31
N ALA A 269 17.51 5.39 -9.62
CA ALA A 269 18.82 5.75 -10.18
C ALA A 269 18.74 6.18 -11.65
N GLU A 270 17.79 5.62 -12.37
CA GLU A 270 17.47 5.93 -13.77
C GLU A 270 15.97 5.76 -14.02
N ALA A 271 15.44 6.49 -14.99
CA ALA A 271 14.03 6.37 -15.37
C ALA A 271 13.82 5.05 -16.13
N PRO A 272 12.95 4.16 -15.62
CA PRO A 272 12.65 2.91 -16.30
C PRO A 272 11.80 3.15 -17.55
N ASP A 273 12.01 2.33 -18.59
CA ASP A 273 11.08 2.31 -19.73
C ASP A 273 9.74 1.70 -19.26
N TYR A 274 8.65 2.34 -19.69
CA TYR A 274 7.29 1.89 -19.38
C TYR A 274 7.08 0.40 -19.71
N LYS A 275 7.55 -0.06 -20.87
CA LYS A 275 7.40 -1.44 -21.33
C LYS A 275 8.19 -2.45 -20.50
N ASP A 276 9.25 -1.99 -19.83
CA ASP A 276 10.05 -2.85 -18.96
C ASP A 276 9.43 -3.04 -17.60
N VAL A 277 8.58 -2.11 -17.15
CA VAL A 277 7.95 -2.13 -15.84
C VAL A 277 6.47 -2.51 -15.90
N VAL A 278 5.74 -2.05 -16.91
CA VAL A 278 4.31 -2.25 -17.03
C VAL A 278 3.97 -3.28 -18.10
N ARG A 279 3.11 -4.24 -17.77
CA ARG A 279 2.55 -5.16 -18.76
C ARG A 279 1.57 -4.38 -19.65
N SER A 280 1.90 -4.30 -20.91
CA SER A 280 1.07 -3.73 -21.96
C SER A 280 0.88 -4.75 -23.09
N LYS A 281 -0.18 -4.56 -23.86
CA LYS A 281 -0.46 -5.42 -25.03
C LYS A 281 0.69 -5.43 -26.01
#